data_55e7b3385e7e218547433325e7f444d7
#
_entry.id   55e7b3385e7e218547433325e7f444d7
#
_cell.length_a   1.000
_cell.length_b   1.000
_cell.length_c   1.000
_cell.angle_alpha   90.00
_cell.angle_beta   90.00
_cell.angle_gamma   90.00
#
_symmetry.space_group_name_H-M   'P 1'
#
loop_
_entity.id
_entity.type
_entity.pdbx_description
1 polymer ?
#
loop_
_entity_poly.entity_id
_entity_poly.type
_entity_poly.pdbx_seq_one_letter_code
_entity_poly.pdbx_strand_id
1 'polypeptide(L)'
;MANHKRWIELVLSHQEPASTPYNFMFSPPARRRLEVHYGTANIEDILEMPIRMTGLQSIKPLYSKPAEFGPTVKDEFGVVWSTSEIDRGSPIVPCLPDPDLSNYGFPDPAASYRFQNVGQWCKDNREHYTIIWVGDLWERATFMRGAANILLDLAINQGFVEQLLRNLTDNILETMKILFEGFQFDGIALSDDYGTQRAMLFSPDDWRKLIKPRLTEIYTFAHTHGRTVFHHCCGNIEPIIPELIEIGLDILHPIQPEAMDVFKIKHEF
;
A
#
# COMPACT_ATOMS: atom_id res chain seq x y z
N MET A 1 -5.72 19.73 -23.58
CA MET A 1 -4.97 18.76 -22.76
C MET A 1 -5.92 17.64 -22.38
N ALA A 2 -5.49 16.38 -22.45
CA ALA A 2 -6.32 15.25 -22.02
C ALA A 2 -6.62 15.41 -20.53
N ASN A 3 -7.87 15.24 -20.13
CA ASN A 3 -8.25 15.29 -18.71
C ASN A 3 -8.01 13.89 -18.12
N HIS A 4 -6.75 13.64 -17.75
CA HIS A 4 -6.28 12.34 -17.24
C HIS A 4 -7.05 11.91 -15.98
N LYS A 5 -7.38 12.84 -15.10
CA LYS A 5 -8.19 12.59 -13.91
C LYS A 5 -9.58 12.07 -14.30
N ARG A 6 -10.19 12.68 -15.30
CA ARG A 6 -11.54 12.27 -15.78
C ARG A 6 -11.55 10.83 -16.31
N TRP A 7 -10.48 10.35 -16.91
CA TRP A 7 -10.41 8.96 -17.36
C TRP A 7 -10.53 7.96 -16.21
N ILE A 8 -9.84 8.24 -15.09
CA ILE A 8 -9.93 7.37 -13.90
C ILE A 8 -11.32 7.46 -13.28
N GLU A 9 -11.90 8.65 -13.18
CA GLU A 9 -13.27 8.82 -12.67
C GLU A 9 -14.31 8.05 -13.50
N LEU A 10 -14.18 8.02 -14.84
CA LEU A 10 -15.04 7.23 -15.71
C LEU A 10 -14.90 5.75 -15.44
N VAL A 11 -13.66 5.23 -15.38
CA VAL A 11 -13.42 3.80 -15.09
C VAL A 11 -13.99 3.40 -13.73
N LEU A 12 -13.78 4.21 -12.70
CA LEU A 12 -14.32 3.97 -11.36
C LEU A 12 -15.86 4.03 -11.33
N SER A 13 -16.45 4.73 -12.29
CA SER A 13 -17.91 4.77 -12.48
C SER A 13 -18.42 3.69 -13.44
N HIS A 14 -17.60 2.70 -13.79
CA HIS A 14 -17.87 1.63 -14.78
C HIS A 14 -18.28 2.17 -16.16
N GLN A 15 -17.72 3.32 -16.55
CA GLN A 15 -17.92 3.93 -17.87
C GLN A 15 -16.66 3.79 -18.71
N GLU A 16 -16.83 3.57 -20.01
CA GLU A 16 -15.71 3.44 -20.94
C GLU A 16 -15.08 4.82 -21.22
N PRO A 17 -13.79 5.02 -20.93
CA PRO A 17 -13.07 6.24 -21.29
C PRO A 17 -12.69 6.22 -22.77
N ALA A 18 -12.35 7.38 -23.34
CA ALA A 18 -11.93 7.52 -24.73
C ALA A 18 -10.62 6.73 -25.05
N SER A 19 -9.81 6.45 -24.03
CA SER A 19 -8.61 5.62 -24.09
C SER A 19 -8.45 4.84 -22.80
N THR A 20 -7.98 3.61 -22.86
CA THR A 20 -7.71 2.79 -21.69
C THR A 20 -6.61 3.45 -20.86
N PRO A 21 -6.89 3.84 -19.61
CA PRO A 21 -5.85 4.38 -18.75
C PRO A 21 -4.85 3.30 -18.37
N TYR A 22 -3.60 3.71 -18.20
CA TYR A 22 -2.53 2.84 -17.76
C TYR A 22 -1.64 3.57 -16.75
N ASN A 23 -0.98 2.82 -15.89
CA ASN A 23 -0.02 3.35 -14.93
C ASN A 23 1.11 2.35 -14.71
N PHE A 24 2.31 2.84 -14.43
CA PHE A 24 3.48 2.00 -14.17
C PHE A 24 4.16 2.42 -12.86
N MET A 25 4.64 1.42 -12.12
CA MET A 25 5.58 1.60 -11.03
C MET A 25 6.95 1.10 -11.49
N PHE A 26 7.95 1.98 -11.47
CA PHE A 26 9.29 1.68 -11.98
C PHE A 26 10.24 1.33 -10.85
N SER A 27 10.99 0.23 -10.99
CA SER A 27 12.17 0.02 -10.16
C SER A 27 13.20 1.13 -10.41
N PRO A 28 14.07 1.48 -9.45
CA PRO A 28 15.08 2.52 -9.64
C PRO A 28 15.95 2.34 -10.88
N PRO A 29 16.44 1.13 -11.22
CA PRO A 29 17.18 0.92 -12.46
C PRO A 29 16.36 1.18 -13.73
N ALA A 30 15.08 0.78 -13.76
CA ALA A 30 14.20 1.03 -14.90
C ALA A 30 13.94 2.53 -15.05
N ARG A 31 13.63 3.22 -13.95
CA ARG A 31 13.43 4.67 -13.94
C ARG A 31 14.65 5.42 -14.48
N ARG A 32 15.86 5.11 -13.98
CA ARG A 32 17.10 5.74 -14.49
C ARG A 32 17.29 5.55 -16.00
N ARG A 33 16.95 4.38 -16.55
CA ARG A 33 17.04 4.17 -18.02
C ARG A 33 16.05 5.03 -18.79
N LEU A 34 14.82 5.17 -18.28
CA LEU A 34 13.82 6.06 -18.88
C LEU A 34 14.24 7.53 -18.81
N GLU A 35 14.72 7.98 -17.67
CA GLU A 35 15.23 9.35 -17.49
C GLU A 35 16.35 9.69 -18.48
N VAL A 36 17.30 8.76 -18.69
CA VAL A 36 18.35 8.90 -19.69
C VAL A 36 17.77 8.89 -21.12
N HIS A 37 16.84 8.00 -21.41
CA HIS A 37 16.24 7.87 -22.74
C HIS A 37 15.45 9.11 -23.16
N TYR A 38 14.64 9.64 -22.24
CA TYR A 38 13.79 10.81 -22.49
C TYR A 38 14.45 12.15 -22.16
N GLY A 39 15.63 12.14 -21.51
CA GLY A 39 16.35 13.36 -21.11
C GLY A 39 15.65 14.19 -20.02
N THR A 40 14.77 13.58 -19.25
CA THR A 40 14.01 14.24 -18.18
C THR A 40 13.70 13.28 -17.04
N ALA A 41 13.53 13.82 -15.82
CA ALA A 41 13.04 13.07 -14.67
C ALA A 41 11.50 12.95 -14.63
N ASN A 42 10.80 13.70 -15.48
CA ASN A 42 9.32 13.77 -15.52
C ASN A 42 8.74 12.67 -16.41
N ILE A 43 9.02 11.41 -16.05
CA ILE A 43 8.64 10.23 -16.85
C ILE A 43 7.13 10.04 -16.87
N GLU A 44 6.46 10.30 -15.76
CA GLU A 44 5.01 10.17 -15.63
C GLU A 44 4.25 11.09 -16.60
N ASP A 45 4.75 12.32 -16.83
CA ASP A 45 4.14 13.26 -17.78
C ASP A 45 4.44 12.88 -19.23
N ILE A 46 5.66 12.44 -19.51
CA ILE A 46 6.05 11.96 -20.86
C ILE A 46 5.22 10.74 -21.28
N LEU A 47 4.94 9.85 -20.33
CA LEU A 47 4.13 8.67 -20.56
C LEU A 47 2.63 8.92 -20.37
N GLU A 48 2.20 10.16 -20.15
CA GLU A 48 0.79 10.55 -19.95
C GLU A 48 0.05 9.67 -18.92
N MET A 49 0.75 9.26 -17.85
CA MET A 49 0.18 8.42 -16.82
C MET A 49 -0.88 9.19 -16.02
N PRO A 50 -2.13 8.71 -15.92
CA PRO A 50 -3.22 9.46 -15.31
C PRO A 50 -3.17 9.49 -13.77
N ILE A 51 -2.53 8.52 -13.14
CA ILE A 51 -2.46 8.40 -11.69
C ILE A 51 -1.10 8.91 -11.20
N ARG A 52 -1.14 9.66 -10.12
CA ARG A 52 0.04 10.06 -9.34
C ARG A 52 -0.06 9.49 -7.95
N MET A 53 1.02 8.88 -7.49
CA MET A 53 1.07 8.26 -6.17
C MET A 53 2.25 8.79 -5.36
N THR A 54 2.03 9.00 -4.06
CA THR A 54 3.09 9.33 -3.10
C THR A 54 2.87 8.59 -1.79
N GLY A 55 3.93 8.48 -1.00
CA GLY A 55 3.85 8.01 0.39
C GLY A 55 4.12 9.14 1.37
N LEU A 56 3.87 8.87 2.64
CA LEU A 56 4.29 9.73 3.74
C LEU A 56 5.80 9.62 3.94
N GLN A 57 6.41 10.66 4.47
CA GLN A 57 7.82 10.57 4.85
C GLN A 57 8.02 9.57 5.98
N SER A 58 9.07 8.79 5.90
CA SER A 58 9.45 7.73 6.83
C SER A 58 10.92 7.86 7.18
N ILE A 59 11.30 7.39 8.38
CA ILE A 59 12.71 7.29 8.78
C ILE A 59 13.47 6.36 7.83
N LYS A 60 12.81 5.29 7.36
CA LYS A 60 13.32 4.43 6.28
C LYS A 60 12.46 4.66 5.04
N PRO A 61 12.90 5.49 4.10
CA PRO A 61 12.21 5.64 2.84
C PRO A 61 12.35 4.37 1.98
N LEU A 62 11.38 4.15 1.10
CA LEU A 62 11.49 3.10 0.09
C LEU A 62 12.77 3.28 -0.73
N TYR A 63 13.42 2.15 -1.09
CA TYR A 63 14.67 2.16 -1.86
C TYR A 63 15.82 2.91 -1.17
N SER A 64 15.97 2.73 0.14
CA SER A 64 17.07 3.32 0.92
C SER A 64 18.42 2.84 0.39
N LYS A 65 19.29 3.79 0.04
CA LYS A 65 20.58 3.49 -0.58
C LYS A 65 21.63 3.16 0.46
N PRO A 66 22.48 2.12 0.24
CA PRO A 66 23.59 1.81 1.15
C PRO A 66 24.56 2.97 1.36
N ALA A 67 24.79 3.81 0.34
CA ALA A 67 25.65 4.99 0.44
C ALA A 67 25.12 6.06 1.38
N GLU A 68 23.78 6.12 1.56
CA GLU A 68 23.11 7.11 2.40
C GLU A 68 22.83 6.58 3.82
N PHE A 69 22.43 5.32 3.93
CA PHE A 69 21.96 4.72 5.18
C PHE A 69 22.92 3.64 5.74
N GLY A 70 23.98 3.27 5.02
CA GLY A 70 24.80 2.10 5.34
C GLY A 70 24.12 0.78 4.90
N PRO A 71 24.62 -0.37 5.35
CA PRO A 71 24.11 -1.69 4.92
C PRO A 71 22.72 -2.01 5.48
N THR A 72 22.31 -1.36 6.57
CA THR A 72 21.02 -1.56 7.23
C THR A 72 20.47 -0.25 7.76
N VAL A 73 19.14 -0.18 7.88
CA VAL A 73 18.43 0.96 8.49
C VAL A 73 17.26 0.45 9.32
N LYS A 74 17.02 1.07 10.48
CA LYS A 74 15.86 0.78 11.33
C LYS A 74 14.75 1.77 10.96
N ASP A 75 13.54 1.25 10.70
CA ASP A 75 12.38 2.08 10.46
C ASP A 75 11.74 2.60 11.78
N GLU A 76 10.71 3.43 11.65
CA GLU A 76 10.00 4.00 12.81
C GLU A 76 9.26 2.96 13.65
N PHE A 77 8.92 1.80 13.09
CA PHE A 77 8.35 0.68 13.82
C PHE A 77 9.40 -0.18 14.52
N GLY A 78 10.69 0.10 14.31
CA GLY A 78 11.78 -0.64 14.93
C GLY A 78 12.26 -1.86 14.16
N VAL A 79 11.69 -2.13 12.98
CA VAL A 79 12.15 -3.20 12.08
C VAL A 79 13.48 -2.81 11.45
N VAL A 80 14.45 -3.71 11.42
CA VAL A 80 15.72 -3.50 10.73
C VAL A 80 15.61 -4.03 9.31
N TRP A 81 15.98 -3.20 8.35
CA TRP A 81 15.94 -3.49 6.91
C TRP A 81 17.34 -3.54 6.33
N SER A 82 17.57 -4.41 5.34
CA SER A 82 18.70 -4.23 4.43
C SER A 82 18.46 -3.02 3.53
N THR A 83 19.51 -2.34 3.11
CA THR A 83 19.44 -1.28 2.10
C THR A 83 19.79 -1.84 0.73
N SER A 84 19.26 -1.23 -0.34
CA SER A 84 19.48 -1.68 -1.71
C SER A 84 19.39 -0.51 -2.70
N GLU A 85 20.18 -0.58 -3.79
CA GLU A 85 20.10 0.38 -4.89
C GLU A 85 19.15 -0.07 -6.02
N ILE A 86 18.66 -1.30 -5.96
CA ILE A 86 17.88 -1.91 -7.02
C ILE A 86 16.44 -2.22 -6.61
N ASP A 87 16.18 -2.36 -5.30
CA ASP A 87 14.86 -2.65 -4.75
C ASP A 87 14.62 -1.91 -3.41
N ARG A 88 13.49 -2.18 -2.78
CA ARG A 88 13.13 -1.57 -1.48
C ARG A 88 13.95 -2.09 -0.28
N GLY A 89 14.82 -3.08 -0.49
CA GLY A 89 15.45 -3.84 0.57
C GLY A 89 14.50 -4.87 1.20
N SER A 90 14.99 -5.57 2.22
CA SER A 90 14.23 -6.62 2.90
C SER A 90 14.23 -6.43 4.42
N PRO A 91 13.14 -6.74 5.13
CA PRO A 91 13.12 -6.78 6.58
C PRO A 91 13.99 -7.96 7.05
N ILE A 92 15.02 -7.68 7.84
CA ILE A 92 16.01 -8.68 8.28
C ILE A 92 15.97 -8.96 9.79
N VAL A 93 15.52 -7.98 10.60
CA VAL A 93 15.33 -8.20 12.04
C VAL A 93 13.97 -7.64 12.45
N PRO A 94 13.04 -8.51 12.87
CA PRO A 94 11.75 -8.08 13.40
C PRO A 94 11.91 -7.35 14.74
N CYS A 95 11.00 -6.45 15.06
CA CYS A 95 11.01 -5.71 16.32
C CYS A 95 10.21 -6.38 17.44
N LEU A 96 9.38 -7.38 17.11
CA LEU A 96 8.59 -8.15 18.07
C LEU A 96 9.08 -9.61 18.09
N PRO A 97 10.15 -9.93 18.86
CA PRO A 97 10.67 -11.29 18.95
C PRO A 97 9.68 -12.27 19.62
N ASP A 98 8.85 -11.77 20.53
CA ASP A 98 7.82 -12.51 21.24
C ASP A 98 6.41 -11.99 20.88
N PRO A 99 5.33 -12.80 21.01
CA PRO A 99 3.96 -12.37 20.74
C PRO A 99 3.40 -11.52 21.91
N ASP A 100 4.06 -10.41 22.21
CA ASP A 100 3.75 -9.51 23.31
C ASP A 100 3.91 -8.04 22.90
N LEU A 101 2.89 -7.22 23.15
CA LEU A 101 2.85 -5.79 22.88
C LEU A 101 2.98 -4.92 24.14
N SER A 102 3.10 -5.51 25.34
CA SER A 102 3.03 -4.79 26.62
C SER A 102 4.08 -3.70 26.77
N ASN A 103 5.24 -3.85 26.14
CA ASN A 103 6.36 -2.90 26.19
C ASN A 103 6.66 -2.27 24.82
N TYR A 104 5.77 -2.43 23.83
CA TYR A 104 5.99 -1.89 22.49
C TYR A 104 5.29 -0.52 22.34
N GLY A 105 6.07 0.50 21.97
CA GLY A 105 5.56 1.83 21.64
C GLY A 105 5.40 1.98 20.12
N PHE A 106 4.16 2.11 19.66
CA PHE A 106 3.90 2.41 18.25
C PHE A 106 4.41 3.81 17.89
N PRO A 107 4.87 4.01 16.62
CA PRO A 107 5.25 5.34 16.17
C PRO A 107 4.04 6.28 16.18
N ASP A 108 4.30 7.57 16.45
CA ASP A 108 3.28 8.61 16.44
C ASP A 108 2.75 8.83 15.00
N PRO A 109 1.47 8.51 14.71
CA PRO A 109 0.88 8.74 13.39
C PRO A 109 0.79 10.24 13.04
N ALA A 110 0.79 11.13 14.05
CA ALA A 110 0.68 12.58 13.88
C ALA A 110 2.04 13.29 13.78
N ALA A 111 3.15 12.55 13.78
CA ALA A 111 4.47 13.16 13.68
C ALA A 111 4.60 14.06 12.44
N SER A 112 4.90 15.34 12.65
CA SER A 112 4.83 16.40 11.63
C SER A 112 5.72 16.15 10.40
N TYR A 113 6.86 15.47 10.57
CA TYR A 113 7.76 15.14 9.46
C TYR A 113 7.07 14.28 8.39
N ARG A 114 6.11 13.45 8.78
CA ARG A 114 5.41 12.53 7.88
C ARG A 114 4.67 13.27 6.75
N PHE A 115 4.17 14.46 7.02
CA PHE A 115 3.27 15.22 6.14
C PHE A 115 3.94 16.39 5.42
N GLN A 116 5.23 16.66 5.66
CA GLN A 116 5.91 17.90 5.20
C GLN A 116 5.78 18.18 3.71
N ASN A 117 5.81 17.14 2.87
CA ASN A 117 5.78 17.29 1.41
C ASN A 117 4.38 17.12 0.80
N VAL A 118 3.40 16.63 1.56
CA VAL A 118 2.09 16.25 1.04
C VAL A 118 1.35 17.44 0.43
N GLY A 119 1.34 18.59 1.11
CA GLY A 119 0.61 19.76 0.64
C GLY A 119 1.13 20.33 -0.68
N GLN A 120 2.46 20.36 -0.88
CA GLN A 120 3.04 20.80 -2.14
C GLN A 120 2.80 19.77 -3.23
N TRP A 121 2.99 18.48 -2.93
CA TRP A 121 2.76 17.40 -3.88
C TRP A 121 1.30 17.38 -4.40
N CYS A 122 0.31 17.56 -3.53
CA CYS A 122 -1.10 17.64 -3.93
C CYS A 122 -1.37 18.82 -4.89
N LYS A 123 -0.75 19.98 -4.64
CA LYS A 123 -0.89 21.16 -5.52
C LYS A 123 -0.28 20.92 -6.91
N ASP A 124 0.90 20.31 -6.93
CA ASP A 124 1.64 20.06 -8.18
C ASP A 124 0.94 19.01 -9.06
N ASN A 125 0.18 18.10 -8.46
CA ASN A 125 -0.48 16.98 -9.16
C ASN A 125 -2.02 17.11 -9.27
N ARG A 126 -2.60 18.27 -9.00
CA ARG A 126 -4.06 18.48 -8.94
C ARG A 126 -4.84 18.13 -10.23
N GLU A 127 -4.18 18.13 -11.38
CA GLU A 127 -4.75 17.78 -12.69
C GLU A 127 -4.75 16.26 -12.98
N HIS A 128 -4.17 15.48 -12.07
CA HIS A 128 -4.09 14.02 -12.13
C HIS A 128 -4.96 13.40 -11.03
N TYR A 129 -5.22 12.10 -11.16
CA TYR A 129 -5.83 11.32 -10.10
C TYR A 129 -4.78 10.99 -9.05
N THR A 130 -4.95 11.51 -7.84
CA THR A 130 -3.93 11.51 -6.80
C THR A 130 -4.25 10.51 -5.70
N ILE A 131 -3.27 9.64 -5.38
CA ILE A 131 -3.41 8.59 -4.38
C ILE A 131 -2.24 8.68 -3.38
N ILE A 132 -2.56 8.59 -2.08
CA ILE A 132 -1.56 8.62 -1.01
C ILE A 132 -1.51 7.26 -0.30
N TRP A 133 -0.32 6.68 -0.21
CA TRP A 133 -0.07 5.49 0.61
C TRP A 133 -0.20 5.85 2.08
N VAL A 134 -1.09 5.16 2.80
CA VAL A 134 -1.38 5.43 4.22
C VAL A 134 -0.75 4.41 5.15
N GLY A 135 -0.30 3.28 4.61
CA GLY A 135 0.42 2.24 5.36
C GLY A 135 0.15 0.85 4.84
N ASP A 136 0.59 -0.11 5.62
CA ASP A 136 0.44 -1.55 5.42
C ASP A 136 -0.19 -2.12 6.69
N LEU A 137 -1.13 -3.05 6.58
CA LEU A 137 -1.75 -3.71 7.73
C LEU A 137 -1.08 -5.07 8.00
N TRP A 138 -1.32 -6.04 7.12
CA TRP A 138 -0.77 -7.38 7.24
C TRP A 138 0.74 -7.42 6.97
N GLU A 139 1.20 -6.74 5.92
CA GLU A 139 2.65 -6.67 5.64
C GLU A 139 3.40 -6.04 6.81
N ARG A 140 2.86 -4.97 7.40
CA ARG A 140 3.47 -4.33 8.58
C ARG A 140 3.55 -5.31 9.76
N ALA A 141 2.48 -6.01 10.07
CA ALA A 141 2.48 -7.05 11.10
C ALA A 141 3.53 -8.14 10.82
N THR A 142 3.64 -8.55 9.55
CA THR A 142 4.63 -9.53 9.07
C THR A 142 6.06 -9.02 9.26
N PHE A 143 6.35 -7.77 8.95
CA PHE A 143 7.68 -7.18 9.13
C PHE A 143 8.03 -7.03 10.62
N MET A 144 7.06 -6.64 11.44
CA MET A 144 7.27 -6.44 12.88
C MET A 144 7.50 -7.75 13.63
N ARG A 145 6.80 -8.81 13.28
CA ARG A 145 6.85 -10.11 13.98
C ARG A 145 7.78 -11.12 13.30
N GLY A 146 8.06 -10.93 12.02
CA GLY A 146 8.71 -11.91 11.15
C GLY A 146 7.71 -12.90 10.53
N ALA A 147 7.84 -13.16 9.21
CA ALA A 147 6.86 -13.91 8.43
C ALA A 147 6.53 -15.30 9.00
N ALA A 148 7.56 -16.08 9.39
CA ALA A 148 7.32 -17.41 9.97
C ALA A 148 6.59 -17.35 11.31
N ASN A 149 6.93 -16.37 12.15
CA ASN A 149 6.34 -16.24 13.48
C ASN A 149 4.89 -15.77 13.41
N ILE A 150 4.56 -14.77 12.57
CA ILE A 150 3.19 -14.27 12.46
C ILE A 150 2.25 -15.34 11.88
N LEU A 151 2.73 -16.16 10.94
CA LEU A 151 1.97 -17.30 10.42
C LEU A 151 1.72 -18.38 11.48
N LEU A 152 2.71 -18.63 12.34
CA LEU A 152 2.54 -19.52 13.49
C LEU A 152 1.53 -18.93 14.49
N ASP A 153 1.62 -17.63 14.78
CA ASP A 153 0.75 -16.93 15.71
C ASP A 153 -0.72 -16.92 15.24
N LEU A 154 -1.00 -16.97 13.93
CA LEU A 154 -2.36 -17.20 13.41
C LEU A 154 -2.99 -18.49 13.96
N ALA A 155 -2.18 -19.52 14.19
CA ALA A 155 -2.65 -20.80 14.69
C ALA A 155 -2.70 -20.87 16.23
N ILE A 156 -1.71 -20.29 16.93
CA ILE A 156 -1.53 -20.53 18.37
C ILE A 156 -1.66 -19.28 19.26
N ASN A 157 -1.60 -18.08 18.68
CA ASN A 157 -1.64 -16.79 19.40
C ASN A 157 -2.56 -15.77 18.73
N GLN A 158 -3.76 -16.18 18.28
CA GLN A 158 -4.68 -15.31 17.53
C GLN A 158 -5.02 -14.01 18.26
N GLY A 159 -5.13 -14.02 19.59
CA GLY A 159 -5.38 -12.81 20.39
C GLY A 159 -4.28 -11.76 20.26
N PHE A 160 -3.01 -12.19 20.16
CA PHE A 160 -1.89 -11.27 19.86
C PHE A 160 -1.99 -10.70 18.45
N VAL A 161 -2.27 -11.54 17.44
CA VAL A 161 -2.42 -11.09 16.05
C VAL A 161 -3.56 -10.08 15.93
N GLU A 162 -4.71 -10.36 16.54
CA GLU A 162 -5.85 -9.44 16.57
C GLU A 162 -5.49 -8.09 17.19
N GLN A 163 -4.80 -8.09 18.31
CA GLN A 163 -4.38 -6.86 18.99
C GLN A 163 -3.37 -6.07 18.16
N LEU A 164 -2.39 -6.74 17.54
CA LEU A 164 -1.40 -6.10 16.66
C LEU A 164 -2.09 -5.44 15.46
N LEU A 165 -2.97 -6.16 14.77
CA LEU A 165 -3.72 -5.63 13.62
C LEU A 165 -4.64 -4.47 14.03
N ARG A 166 -5.28 -4.52 15.21
CA ARG A 166 -6.07 -3.42 15.75
C ARG A 166 -5.24 -2.15 15.93
N ASN A 167 -4.09 -2.25 16.60
CA ASN A 167 -3.22 -1.12 16.85
C ASN A 167 -2.67 -0.51 15.56
N LEU A 168 -2.37 -1.35 14.55
CA LEU A 168 -1.98 -0.88 13.21
C LEU A 168 -3.13 -0.19 12.50
N THR A 169 -4.35 -0.72 12.61
CA THR A 169 -5.57 -0.09 12.07
C THR A 169 -5.78 1.30 12.68
N ASP A 170 -5.69 1.42 14.01
CA ASP A 170 -5.84 2.69 14.72
C ASP A 170 -4.79 3.73 14.26
N ASN A 171 -3.54 3.29 14.05
CA ASN A 171 -2.47 4.14 13.52
C ASN A 171 -2.76 4.62 12.08
N ILE A 172 -3.27 3.73 11.21
CA ILE A 172 -3.68 4.07 9.85
C ILE A 172 -4.85 5.05 9.86
N LEU A 173 -5.89 4.80 10.65
CA LEU A 173 -7.07 5.67 10.74
C LEU A 173 -6.73 7.08 11.25
N GLU A 174 -5.86 7.22 12.24
CA GLU A 174 -5.42 8.53 12.71
C GLU A 174 -4.58 9.25 11.64
N THR A 175 -3.71 8.53 10.92
CA THR A 175 -2.99 9.06 9.76
C THR A 175 -3.95 9.57 8.68
N MET A 176 -4.98 8.78 8.33
CA MET A 176 -6.00 9.15 7.34
C MET A 176 -6.80 10.37 7.77
N LYS A 177 -7.16 10.48 9.05
CA LYS A 177 -7.86 11.63 9.59
C LYS A 177 -7.07 12.93 9.36
N ILE A 178 -5.78 12.94 9.69
CA ILE A 178 -4.90 14.09 9.47
C ILE A 178 -4.82 14.44 7.97
N LEU A 179 -4.70 13.43 7.11
CA LEU A 179 -4.67 13.62 5.66
C LEU A 179 -5.97 14.24 5.14
N PHE A 180 -7.12 13.75 5.57
CA PHE A 180 -8.43 14.21 5.09
C PHE A 180 -8.77 15.62 5.58
N GLU A 181 -8.35 15.98 6.79
CA GLU A 181 -8.53 17.33 7.33
C GLU A 181 -7.57 18.35 6.69
N GLY A 182 -6.35 17.94 6.33
CA GLY A 182 -5.28 18.85 5.91
C GLY A 182 -5.05 18.97 4.40
N PHE A 183 -5.48 17.99 3.59
CA PHE A 183 -5.03 17.91 2.20
C PHE A 183 -6.13 17.48 1.23
N GLN A 184 -5.99 17.91 -0.03
CA GLN A 184 -6.90 17.54 -1.12
C GLN A 184 -6.24 16.54 -2.05
N PHE A 185 -6.81 15.34 -2.15
CA PHE A 185 -6.36 14.23 -3.02
C PHE A 185 -7.54 13.27 -3.25
N ASP A 186 -7.40 12.27 -4.13
CA ASP A 186 -8.53 11.49 -4.60
C ASP A 186 -8.71 10.14 -3.91
N GLY A 187 -7.63 9.47 -3.54
CA GLY A 187 -7.71 8.15 -2.95
C GLY A 187 -6.57 7.82 -2.00
N ILE A 188 -6.78 6.79 -1.20
CA ILE A 188 -5.75 6.18 -0.35
C ILE A 188 -5.23 4.90 -0.97
N ALA A 189 -4.02 4.49 -0.61
CA ALA A 189 -3.46 3.20 -0.95
C ALA A 189 -2.97 2.43 0.29
N LEU A 190 -3.20 1.12 0.27
CA LEU A 190 -2.65 0.12 1.20
C LEU A 190 -1.83 -0.91 0.43
N SER A 191 -0.86 -1.56 1.10
CA SER A 191 -0.09 -2.67 0.55
C SER A 191 -0.10 -3.84 1.52
N ASP A 192 -0.67 -4.95 1.08
CA ASP A 192 -0.76 -6.15 1.91
C ASP A 192 -0.72 -7.42 1.07
N ASP A 193 0.39 -8.11 1.03
CA ASP A 193 0.53 -9.36 0.29
C ASP A 193 -0.03 -10.55 1.07
N TYR A 194 -1.22 -11.01 0.69
CA TYR A 194 -1.88 -12.21 1.26
C TYR A 194 -1.62 -13.47 0.43
N GLY A 195 -1.11 -13.33 -0.80
CA GLY A 195 -0.99 -14.40 -1.77
C GLY A 195 0.44 -14.89 -2.01
N THR A 196 0.52 -16.11 -2.48
CA THR A 196 1.69 -16.69 -3.18
C THR A 196 1.35 -16.86 -4.66
N GLN A 197 2.28 -17.36 -5.45
CA GLN A 197 2.01 -17.69 -6.86
C GLN A 197 0.92 -18.76 -7.07
N ARG A 198 0.54 -19.51 -6.04
CA ARG A 198 -0.39 -20.66 -6.15
C ARG A 198 -1.65 -20.52 -5.33
N ALA A 199 -1.58 -19.86 -4.18
CA ALA A 199 -2.68 -19.77 -3.22
C ALA A 199 -2.39 -18.65 -2.22
N MET A 200 -3.34 -18.38 -1.33
CA MET A 200 -3.13 -17.51 -0.18
C MET A 200 -2.07 -18.09 0.78
N LEU A 201 -1.36 -17.22 1.48
CA LEU A 201 -0.35 -17.56 2.49
C LEU A 201 -0.96 -18.26 3.72
N PHE A 202 -2.20 -17.98 4.01
CA PHE A 202 -2.99 -18.53 5.11
C PHE A 202 -4.45 -18.69 4.68
N SER A 203 -5.29 -19.30 5.54
CA SER A 203 -6.65 -19.63 5.14
C SER A 203 -7.50 -18.39 4.88
N PRO A 204 -8.42 -18.42 3.90
CA PRO A 204 -9.42 -17.35 3.73
C PRO A 204 -10.25 -17.11 5.00
N ASP A 205 -10.46 -18.13 5.85
CA ASP A 205 -11.23 -18.00 7.09
C ASP A 205 -10.47 -17.17 8.14
N ASP A 206 -9.15 -17.33 8.25
CA ASP A 206 -8.33 -16.47 9.11
C ASP A 206 -8.32 -15.02 8.60
N TRP A 207 -8.26 -14.82 7.28
CA TRP A 207 -8.39 -13.50 6.67
C TRP A 207 -9.76 -12.87 7.02
N ARG A 208 -10.85 -13.61 6.88
CA ARG A 208 -12.22 -13.15 7.23
C ARG A 208 -12.34 -12.77 8.70
N LYS A 209 -11.73 -13.55 9.55
CA LYS A 209 -11.79 -13.36 11.01
C LYS A 209 -10.96 -12.17 11.48
N LEU A 210 -9.75 -12.04 11.00
CA LEU A 210 -8.75 -11.14 11.60
C LEU A 210 -8.48 -9.87 10.76
N ILE A 211 -8.51 -9.98 9.43
CA ILE A 211 -8.09 -8.90 8.52
C ILE A 211 -9.28 -8.17 7.91
N LYS A 212 -10.28 -8.89 7.37
CA LYS A 212 -11.46 -8.28 6.75
C LYS A 212 -12.13 -7.22 7.64
N PRO A 213 -12.34 -7.42 8.97
CA PRO A 213 -12.94 -6.39 9.81
C PRO A 213 -12.11 -5.11 9.89
N ARG A 214 -10.78 -5.23 9.88
CA ARG A 214 -9.87 -4.08 9.92
C ARG A 214 -9.86 -3.31 8.60
N LEU A 215 -9.83 -4.03 7.49
CA LEU A 215 -9.97 -3.41 6.17
C LEU A 215 -11.32 -2.72 6.00
N THR A 216 -12.40 -3.34 6.51
CA THR A 216 -13.75 -2.73 6.49
C THR A 216 -13.76 -1.37 7.20
N GLU A 217 -13.11 -1.24 8.36
CA GLU A 217 -12.99 0.03 9.08
C GLU A 217 -12.24 1.08 8.24
N ILE A 218 -11.10 0.71 7.67
CA ILE A 218 -10.26 1.60 6.86
C ILE A 218 -11.00 2.05 5.59
N TYR A 219 -11.60 1.11 4.85
CA TYR A 219 -12.29 1.41 3.58
C TYR A 219 -13.54 2.26 3.81
N THR A 220 -14.32 1.91 4.84
CA THR A 220 -15.49 2.71 5.22
C THR A 220 -15.08 4.14 5.59
N PHE A 221 -13.99 4.31 6.34
CA PHE A 221 -13.50 5.62 6.71
C PHE A 221 -13.05 6.43 5.48
N ALA A 222 -12.39 5.81 4.51
CA ALA A 222 -12.04 6.45 3.24
C ALA A 222 -13.29 6.92 2.48
N HIS A 223 -14.26 6.04 2.29
CA HIS A 223 -15.48 6.33 1.54
C HIS A 223 -16.35 7.39 2.21
N THR A 224 -16.47 7.41 3.54
CA THR A 224 -17.21 8.45 4.26
C THR A 224 -16.61 9.85 4.08
N HIS A 225 -15.33 9.91 3.66
CA HIS A 225 -14.65 11.16 3.29
C HIS A 225 -14.53 11.38 1.78
N GLY A 226 -15.23 10.58 0.97
CA GLY A 226 -15.25 10.69 -0.49
C GLY A 226 -13.89 10.34 -1.14
N ARG A 227 -13.13 9.41 -0.54
CA ARG A 227 -11.85 8.93 -1.06
C ARG A 227 -12.00 7.51 -1.56
N THR A 228 -11.35 7.20 -2.70
CA THR A 228 -11.28 5.83 -3.22
C THR A 228 -10.20 5.03 -2.51
N VAL A 229 -10.35 3.72 -2.58
CA VAL A 229 -9.44 2.74 -1.98
C VAL A 229 -8.69 1.97 -3.07
N PHE A 230 -7.39 2.17 -3.11
CA PHE A 230 -6.45 1.37 -3.89
C PHE A 230 -5.78 0.36 -2.95
N HIS A 231 -5.83 -0.92 -3.28
CA HIS A 231 -5.15 -1.94 -2.49
C HIS A 231 -4.17 -2.73 -3.35
N HIS A 232 -2.89 -2.70 -2.96
CA HIS A 232 -1.86 -3.53 -3.55
C HIS A 232 -1.82 -4.88 -2.83
N CYS A 233 -1.91 -5.96 -3.61
CA CYS A 233 -1.74 -7.31 -3.11
C CYS A 233 -1.19 -8.22 -4.22
N CYS A 234 0.05 -8.66 -4.08
CA CYS A 234 0.64 -9.66 -4.98
C CYS A 234 0.10 -11.07 -4.71
N GLY A 235 0.25 -11.94 -5.72
CA GLY A 235 -0.08 -13.36 -5.63
C GLY A 235 -1.54 -13.68 -5.86
N ASN A 236 -1.88 -14.95 -5.61
CA ASN A 236 -3.24 -15.46 -5.79
C ASN A 236 -4.12 -15.16 -4.59
N ILE A 237 -5.04 -14.22 -4.76
CA ILE A 237 -6.05 -13.82 -3.78
C ILE A 237 -7.47 -13.99 -4.31
N GLU A 238 -7.65 -14.73 -5.39
CA GLU A 238 -8.97 -14.97 -6.02
C GLU A 238 -10.07 -15.32 -5.01
N PRO A 239 -9.82 -16.18 -3.97
CA PRO A 239 -10.86 -16.55 -3.00
C PRO A 239 -11.46 -15.39 -2.19
N ILE A 240 -10.77 -14.26 -2.07
CA ILE A 240 -11.21 -13.11 -1.26
C ILE A 240 -11.58 -11.88 -2.07
N ILE A 241 -11.40 -11.89 -3.41
CA ILE A 241 -11.75 -10.74 -4.28
C ILE A 241 -13.22 -10.31 -4.10
N PRO A 242 -14.22 -11.23 -4.11
CA PRO A 242 -15.61 -10.83 -3.89
C PRO A 242 -15.84 -10.08 -2.59
N GLU A 243 -15.15 -10.50 -1.53
CA GLU A 243 -15.27 -9.90 -0.22
C GLU A 243 -14.51 -8.58 -0.07
N LEU A 244 -13.40 -8.41 -0.81
CA LEU A 244 -12.74 -7.11 -0.92
C LEU A 244 -13.64 -6.08 -1.61
N ILE A 245 -14.34 -6.49 -2.67
CA ILE A 245 -15.35 -5.65 -3.34
C ILE A 245 -16.52 -5.32 -2.41
N GLU A 246 -17.05 -6.33 -1.69
CA GLU A 246 -18.14 -6.16 -0.71
C GLU A 246 -17.81 -5.09 0.35
N ILE A 247 -16.58 -5.06 0.85
CA ILE A 247 -16.16 -4.09 1.87
C ILE A 247 -15.72 -2.74 1.30
N GLY A 248 -15.74 -2.56 -0.05
CA GLY A 248 -15.52 -1.28 -0.70
C GLY A 248 -14.14 -1.08 -1.33
N LEU A 249 -13.53 -2.12 -1.88
CA LEU A 249 -12.34 -1.96 -2.70
C LEU A 249 -12.70 -1.34 -4.07
N ASP A 250 -12.04 -0.25 -4.45
CA ASP A 250 -12.26 0.42 -5.75
C ASP A 250 -11.22 0.00 -6.79
N ILE A 251 -9.96 -0.17 -6.39
CA ILE A 251 -8.85 -0.49 -7.30
C ILE A 251 -8.01 -1.62 -6.70
N LEU A 252 -8.03 -2.79 -7.33
CA LEU A 252 -7.14 -3.90 -7.01
C LEU A 252 -5.87 -3.83 -7.88
N HIS A 253 -4.70 -3.94 -7.28
CA HIS A 253 -3.41 -3.89 -7.95
C HIS A 253 -2.41 -4.89 -7.33
N PRO A 254 -1.65 -5.63 -8.15
CA PRO A 254 -1.92 -5.97 -9.54
C PRO A 254 -2.89 -7.16 -9.64
N ILE A 255 -3.46 -7.41 -10.82
CA ILE A 255 -3.90 -8.75 -11.16
C ILE A 255 -2.69 -9.45 -11.76
N GLN A 256 -2.01 -10.26 -10.96
CA GLN A 256 -0.75 -10.89 -11.35
C GLN A 256 -1.02 -12.09 -12.28
N PRO A 257 -0.66 -12.03 -13.60
CA PRO A 257 -1.05 -13.06 -14.57
C PRO A 257 -0.40 -14.43 -14.33
N GLU A 258 0.73 -14.45 -13.62
CA GLU A 258 1.39 -15.71 -13.21
C GLU A 258 0.67 -16.42 -12.06
N ALA A 259 -0.21 -15.72 -11.32
CA ALA A 259 -0.90 -16.23 -10.15
C ALA A 259 -2.41 -16.38 -10.37
N MET A 260 -3.03 -15.53 -11.19
CA MET A 260 -4.47 -15.51 -11.42
C MET A 260 -4.78 -15.33 -12.91
N ASP A 261 -5.89 -15.92 -13.38
CA ASP A 261 -6.38 -15.70 -14.75
C ASP A 261 -6.99 -14.31 -14.88
N VAL A 262 -6.26 -13.39 -15.53
CA VAL A 262 -6.65 -11.98 -15.72
C VAL A 262 -7.98 -11.84 -16.46
N PHE A 263 -8.23 -12.70 -17.45
CA PHE A 263 -9.45 -12.65 -18.27
C PHE A 263 -10.66 -13.16 -17.48
N LYS A 264 -10.47 -14.22 -16.70
CA LYS A 264 -11.48 -14.72 -15.79
C LYS A 264 -11.87 -13.64 -14.78
N ILE A 265 -10.89 -13.05 -14.06
CA ILE A 265 -11.13 -11.99 -13.08
C ILE A 265 -11.88 -10.82 -13.71
N LYS A 266 -11.45 -10.36 -14.91
CA LYS A 266 -12.13 -9.26 -15.62
C LYS A 266 -13.56 -9.60 -16.05
N HIS A 267 -13.86 -10.86 -16.27
CA HIS A 267 -15.20 -11.29 -16.68
C HIS A 267 -16.14 -11.45 -15.49
N GLU A 268 -15.62 -11.87 -14.34
CA GLU A 268 -16.41 -12.15 -13.13
C GLU A 268 -16.65 -10.89 -12.28
N PHE A 269 -15.74 -9.95 -12.32
CA PHE A 269 -15.74 -8.70 -11.52
C PHE A 269 -15.53 -7.45 -12.39
#